data_60f658b35f7ecdc92be6ee25604da2a9
#
_entry.id   60f658b35f7ecdc92be6ee25604da2a9
#
_cell.length_a   1.000
_cell.length_b   1.000
_cell.length_c   1.000
_cell.angle_alpha   90.00
_cell.angle_beta   90.00
_cell.angle_gamma   90.00
#
_symmetry.space_group_name_H-M   'P 1'
#
loop_
_entity.id
_entity.type
_entity.pdbx_description
1 polymer ?
#
loop_
_entity_poly.entity_id
_entity_poly.type
_entity_poly.pdbx_seq_one_letter_code
_entity_poly.pdbx_strand_id
1 'polypeptide(L)'
;TYKAHPHPDLYKKENKLSKAHDLLSNPTGIFVEKGKEVMVLVGETNGLPLTARILNLNVPGEDGFSHNYSYNLKKGTNRFIADSDGLIYICYHTPDYQTAPEITIHIPSGKVNGYFDSKIHDATEWKELLDGAVAPHFDVLGKYTHLIFPVSSFKLYTPDGKALIDVYDDLVLAEQEFMGLKKYNRMNPNYVCFSVMYKAAGYMYAAEYHTGYIASEMNDLCSVEKMKSSVWGPAHEVGHTFQTKPGLCWLGMAEVTNNILALDVQTSFGLQS
;
A
#
# COMPACT_ATOMS: atom_id res chain seq x y z
N THR A 1 16.96 -9.05 0.60
CA THR A 1 17.43 -7.66 0.46
C THR A 1 16.25 -6.72 0.26
N TYR A 2 16.42 -5.46 0.67
CA TYR A 2 15.40 -4.40 0.57
C TYR A 2 15.96 -3.23 -0.23
N LYS A 3 15.13 -2.74 -1.16
CA LYS A 3 15.47 -1.59 -2.01
C LYS A 3 15.07 -0.28 -1.33
N ALA A 4 15.81 0.77 -1.65
CA ALA A 4 15.40 2.12 -1.29
C ALA A 4 14.21 2.59 -2.15
N HIS A 5 13.38 3.42 -1.53
CA HIS A 5 12.32 4.17 -2.19
C HIS A 5 12.51 5.66 -1.90
N PRO A 6 12.00 6.58 -2.72
CA PRO A 6 11.95 7.97 -2.32
C PRO A 6 10.92 8.12 -1.19
N HIS A 7 11.15 9.05 -0.27
CA HIS A 7 10.09 9.38 0.68
C HIS A 7 8.89 9.95 -0.10
N PRO A 8 7.67 9.44 0.09
CA PRO A 8 6.53 9.81 -0.75
C PRO A 8 6.19 11.31 -0.71
N ASP A 9 6.54 12.03 0.35
CA ASP A 9 6.38 13.49 0.43
C ASP A 9 7.23 14.25 -0.60
N LEU A 10 8.36 13.68 -1.04
CA LEU A 10 9.18 14.31 -2.09
C LEU A 10 8.42 14.34 -3.41
N TYR A 11 7.88 13.20 -3.82
CA TYR A 11 7.08 13.08 -5.04
C TYR A 11 5.80 13.94 -4.97
N LYS A 12 5.09 13.90 -3.82
CA LYS A 12 3.93 14.77 -3.56
C LYS A 12 4.28 16.25 -3.77
N LYS A 13 5.38 16.72 -3.17
CA LYS A 13 5.82 18.12 -3.27
C LYS A 13 6.20 18.51 -4.70
N GLU A 14 6.98 17.67 -5.38
CA GLU A 14 7.44 17.92 -6.75
C GLU A 14 6.30 18.00 -7.76
N ASN A 15 5.30 17.13 -7.61
CA ASN A 15 4.14 17.07 -8.49
C ASN A 15 2.92 17.83 -7.96
N LYS A 16 3.06 18.53 -6.81
CA LYS A 16 2.02 19.33 -6.17
C LYS A 16 0.74 18.54 -5.85
N LEU A 17 0.89 17.25 -5.56
CA LEU A 17 -0.23 16.38 -5.26
C LEU A 17 -0.89 16.73 -3.92
N SER A 18 -2.16 16.40 -3.78
CA SER A 18 -2.91 16.64 -2.55
C SER A 18 -2.52 15.69 -1.43
N LYS A 19 -2.16 14.45 -1.76
CA LYS A 19 -1.78 13.40 -0.82
C LYS A 19 -0.45 12.75 -1.23
N ALA A 20 0.28 12.24 -0.25
CA ALA A 20 1.43 11.38 -0.49
C ALA A 20 0.97 9.91 -0.66
N HIS A 21 1.72 9.15 -1.44
CA HIS A 21 1.45 7.74 -1.69
C HIS A 21 2.15 6.83 -0.66
N ASP A 22 2.22 5.52 -0.92
CA ASP A 22 2.63 4.51 0.05
C ASP A 22 3.97 4.78 0.75
N LEU A 23 3.94 4.65 2.07
CA LEU A 23 5.13 4.72 2.94
C LEU A 23 5.69 3.31 3.25
N LEU A 24 4.93 2.25 2.98
CA LEU A 24 5.17 0.87 3.40
C LEU A 24 5.66 -0.03 2.26
N SER A 25 6.41 0.53 1.32
CA SER A 25 6.79 -0.12 0.05
C SER A 25 7.63 -1.39 0.19
N ASN A 26 8.12 -1.72 1.39
CA ASN A 26 8.89 -2.95 1.66
C ASN A 26 8.23 -3.78 2.76
N PRO A 27 7.18 -4.56 2.48
CA PRO A 27 6.64 -5.53 3.42
C PRO A 27 7.67 -6.62 3.68
N THR A 28 7.72 -7.12 4.91
CA THR A 28 8.64 -8.20 5.30
C THR A 28 7.98 -9.57 5.28
N GLY A 29 6.65 -9.62 5.31
CA GLY A 29 5.90 -10.85 5.53
C GLY A 29 6.08 -11.43 6.95
N ILE A 30 6.51 -10.64 7.91
CA ILE A 30 6.68 -11.06 9.31
C ILE A 30 5.61 -10.40 10.18
N PHE A 31 4.88 -11.24 10.91
CA PHE A 31 3.92 -10.82 11.93
C PHE A 31 4.55 -10.90 13.32
N VAL A 32 4.31 -9.89 14.15
CA VAL A 32 4.75 -9.85 15.54
C VAL A 32 3.58 -9.60 16.48
N GLU A 33 3.73 -10.07 17.72
CA GLU A 33 2.73 -9.93 18.77
C GLU A 33 3.21 -8.86 19.77
N LYS A 34 2.28 -8.06 20.25
CA LYS A 34 2.54 -7.04 21.28
C LYS A 34 3.27 -7.64 22.50
N GLY A 35 4.26 -6.91 22.99
CA GLY A 35 5.05 -7.28 24.16
C GLY A 35 6.13 -8.33 23.90
N LYS A 36 6.24 -8.85 22.66
CA LYS A 36 7.32 -9.76 22.29
C LYS A 36 8.57 -9.00 21.84
N GLU A 37 9.73 -9.56 22.15
CA GLU A 37 10.99 -9.04 21.64
C GLU A 37 11.10 -9.32 20.14
N VAL A 38 11.45 -8.26 19.40
CA VAL A 38 11.76 -8.33 17.96
C VAL A 38 13.25 -8.13 17.79
N MET A 39 13.90 -9.07 17.11
CA MET A 39 15.29 -8.99 16.69
C MET A 39 15.37 -8.72 15.19
N VAL A 40 16.18 -7.74 14.81
CA VAL A 40 16.42 -7.38 13.40
C VAL A 40 17.93 -7.28 13.19
N LEU A 41 18.46 -8.12 12.31
CA LEU A 41 19.86 -8.12 11.92
C LEU A 41 19.99 -7.32 10.61
N VAL A 42 20.72 -6.20 10.67
CA VAL A 42 20.85 -5.26 9.55
C VAL A 42 22.28 -5.28 9.04
N GLY A 43 22.42 -5.45 7.74
CA GLY A 43 23.71 -5.37 7.02
C GLY A 43 24.27 -3.95 6.96
N GLU A 44 25.07 -3.68 5.94
CA GLU A 44 25.65 -2.34 5.72
C GLU A 44 24.55 -1.36 5.28
N THR A 45 24.43 -0.24 5.98
CA THR A 45 23.47 0.81 5.66
C THR A 45 24.08 2.00 4.92
N ASN A 46 25.41 2.05 4.86
CA ASN A 46 26.16 3.19 4.30
C ASN A 46 25.73 4.56 4.89
N GLY A 47 25.31 4.55 6.16
CA GLY A 47 24.85 5.74 6.86
C GLY A 47 23.44 6.22 6.49
N LEU A 48 22.72 5.46 5.65
CA LEU A 48 21.35 5.80 5.27
C LEU A 48 20.35 5.48 6.40
N PRO A 49 19.30 6.29 6.57
CA PRO A 49 18.30 6.05 7.59
C PRO A 49 17.45 4.82 7.27
N LEU A 50 17.18 4.04 8.29
CA LEU A 50 16.39 2.81 8.19
C LEU A 50 15.48 2.69 9.40
N THR A 51 14.22 2.33 9.17
CA THR A 51 13.23 2.17 10.23
C THR A 51 12.42 0.89 10.00
N ALA A 52 12.20 0.12 11.06
CA ALA A 52 11.15 -0.90 11.09
C ALA A 52 9.85 -0.24 11.56
N ARG A 53 8.74 -0.58 10.92
CA ARG A 53 7.41 -0.08 11.28
C ARG A 53 6.45 -1.25 11.45
N ILE A 54 5.69 -1.24 12.56
CA ILE A 54 4.63 -2.22 12.83
C ILE A 54 3.29 -1.56 12.53
N LEU A 55 2.49 -2.18 11.67
CA LEU A 55 1.15 -1.74 11.32
C LEU A 55 0.09 -2.67 11.92
N ASN A 56 -0.84 -2.11 12.67
CA ASN A 56 -2.02 -2.79 13.20
C ASN A 56 -3.29 -2.13 12.70
N LEU A 57 -3.96 -2.74 11.75
CA LEU A 57 -5.23 -2.25 11.21
C LEU A 57 -6.45 -2.61 12.09
N ASN A 58 -6.28 -3.51 13.07
CA ASN A 58 -7.35 -3.94 13.97
C ASN A 58 -7.54 -3.07 15.22
N VAL A 59 -6.95 -1.88 15.25
CA VAL A 59 -7.10 -0.98 16.40
C VAL A 59 -8.56 -0.54 16.52
N PRO A 60 -9.25 -0.84 17.63
CA PRO A 60 -10.66 -0.47 17.78
C PRO A 60 -10.86 1.04 17.83
N GLY A 61 -11.87 1.51 17.11
CA GLY A 61 -12.35 2.88 17.26
C GLY A 61 -11.63 3.94 16.44
N GLU A 62 -10.57 3.60 15.71
CA GLU A 62 -9.78 4.52 14.91
C GLU A 62 -9.38 3.87 13.58
N ASP A 63 -8.85 4.69 12.67
CA ASP A 63 -8.16 4.21 11.48
C ASP A 63 -6.83 3.58 11.92
N GLY A 64 -6.74 2.26 11.84
CA GLY A 64 -5.56 1.51 12.24
C GLY A 64 -4.30 1.92 11.49
N PHE A 65 -4.42 2.48 10.28
CA PHE A 65 -3.28 2.96 9.52
C PHE A 65 -2.57 4.13 10.19
N SER A 66 -3.29 4.94 10.95
CA SER A 66 -2.74 6.06 11.74
C SER A 66 -1.93 5.56 12.95
N HIS A 67 -2.20 4.34 13.42
CA HIS A 67 -1.47 3.70 14.51
C HIS A 67 -0.26 2.96 13.95
N ASN A 68 0.87 3.61 14.00
CA ASN A 68 2.12 3.00 13.57
C ASN A 68 3.19 3.17 14.65
N TYR A 69 3.89 2.10 14.87
CA TYR A 69 5.01 2.04 15.81
C TYR A 69 6.30 1.91 15.01
N SER A 70 7.20 2.86 15.18
CA SER A 70 8.43 2.96 14.39
C SER A 70 9.66 2.83 15.24
N TYR A 71 10.62 2.02 14.79
CA TYR A 71 11.86 1.70 15.48
C TYR A 71 13.04 1.98 14.55
N ASN A 72 13.91 2.90 14.95
CA ASN A 72 15.10 3.21 14.17
C ASN A 72 16.05 2.01 14.18
N LEU A 73 16.51 1.62 13.00
CA LEU A 73 17.44 0.52 12.82
C LEU A 73 18.82 1.06 12.43
N LYS A 74 19.85 0.37 12.89
CA LYS A 74 21.26 0.63 12.54
C LYS A 74 21.94 -0.67 12.17
N LYS A 75 23.07 -0.59 11.50
CA LYS A 75 23.91 -1.73 11.17
C LYS A 75 24.15 -2.62 12.39
N GLY A 76 24.05 -3.93 12.21
CA GLY A 76 24.24 -4.95 13.24
C GLY A 76 22.92 -5.41 13.87
N THR A 77 22.97 -5.81 15.12
CA THR A 77 21.82 -6.35 15.86
C THR A 77 20.98 -5.24 16.47
N ASN A 78 19.71 -5.20 16.14
CA ASN A 78 18.71 -4.32 16.74
C ASN A 78 17.71 -5.18 17.53
N ARG A 79 17.30 -4.71 18.70
CA ARG A 79 16.29 -5.35 19.54
C ARG A 79 15.33 -4.30 20.06
N PHE A 80 14.05 -4.61 20.03
CA PHE A 80 12.99 -3.77 20.61
C PHE A 80 11.81 -4.65 21.02
N ILE A 81 10.96 -4.12 21.89
CA ILE A 81 9.69 -4.77 22.26
C ILE A 81 8.62 -4.23 21.35
N ALA A 82 7.82 -5.12 20.74
CA ALA A 82 6.71 -4.71 19.89
C ALA A 82 5.62 -4.01 20.73
N ASP A 83 5.30 -2.77 20.40
CA ASP A 83 4.25 -1.99 21.09
C ASP A 83 2.84 -2.38 20.64
N SER A 84 2.72 -3.11 19.53
CA SER A 84 1.46 -3.61 18.99
C SER A 84 1.64 -4.96 18.30
N ASP A 85 0.54 -5.71 18.14
CA ASP A 85 0.46 -6.76 17.12
C ASP A 85 0.54 -6.11 15.75
N GLY A 86 1.10 -6.79 14.74
CA GLY A 86 1.07 -6.30 13.37
C GLY A 86 2.12 -6.87 12.45
N LEU A 87 2.02 -6.49 11.19
CA LEU A 87 3.01 -6.79 10.16
C LEU A 87 4.15 -5.78 10.22
N ILE A 88 5.37 -6.25 9.99
CA ILE A 88 6.58 -5.41 9.97
C ILE A 88 6.84 -4.96 8.52
N TYR A 89 7.16 -3.67 8.38
CA TYR A 89 7.62 -3.04 7.13
C TYR A 89 8.98 -2.40 7.34
N ILE A 90 9.82 -2.43 6.31
CA ILE A 90 11.10 -1.74 6.30
C ILE A 90 10.96 -0.42 5.55
N CYS A 91 10.98 0.68 6.28
CA CYS A 91 10.99 2.02 5.71
C CYS A 91 12.44 2.41 5.41
N TYR A 92 12.82 2.26 4.15
CA TYR A 92 14.13 2.62 3.62
C TYR A 92 13.94 3.71 2.56
N HIS A 93 14.06 4.97 2.98
CA HIS A 93 13.77 6.12 2.13
C HIS A 93 15.01 7.00 1.96
N THR A 94 15.31 7.35 0.72
CA THR A 94 16.36 8.30 0.36
C THR A 94 16.02 9.03 -0.94
N PRO A 95 16.43 10.31 -1.11
CA PRO A 95 16.30 11.00 -2.40
C PRO A 95 17.02 10.28 -3.54
N ASP A 96 18.17 9.67 -3.25
CA ASP A 96 19.01 8.97 -4.22
C ASP A 96 18.64 7.48 -4.37
N TYR A 97 17.34 7.15 -4.22
CA TYR A 97 16.83 5.79 -4.16
C TYR A 97 17.20 4.90 -5.37
N GLN A 98 17.39 5.52 -6.55
CA GLN A 98 17.74 4.79 -7.77
C GLN A 98 19.16 4.20 -7.76
N THR A 99 20.05 4.83 -7.02
CA THR A 99 21.47 4.43 -6.90
C THR A 99 21.84 3.93 -5.52
N ALA A 100 20.93 4.01 -4.57
CA ALA A 100 21.14 3.53 -3.21
C ALA A 100 21.34 2.01 -3.20
N PRO A 101 22.30 1.50 -2.42
CA PRO A 101 22.54 0.06 -2.34
C PRO A 101 21.35 -0.66 -1.68
N GLU A 102 21.09 -1.89 -2.08
CA GLU A 102 20.16 -2.76 -1.36
C GLU A 102 20.73 -3.09 0.04
N ILE A 103 19.86 -3.16 1.03
CA ILE A 103 20.23 -3.52 2.40
C ILE A 103 19.75 -4.92 2.71
N THR A 104 20.66 -5.78 3.17
CA THR A 104 20.32 -7.11 3.68
C THR A 104 19.78 -6.99 5.10
N ILE A 105 18.57 -7.49 5.32
CA ILE A 105 17.94 -7.54 6.64
C ILE A 105 17.44 -8.95 6.89
N HIS A 106 17.69 -9.46 8.07
CA HIS A 106 17.15 -10.74 8.55
C HIS A 106 16.40 -10.52 9.88
N ILE A 107 15.17 -11.02 9.94
CA ILE A 107 14.30 -10.92 11.12
C ILE A 107 14.04 -12.35 11.62
N PRO A 108 14.85 -12.85 12.57
CA PRO A 108 14.72 -14.22 13.08
C PRO A 108 13.58 -14.39 14.09
N SER A 109 12.94 -13.30 14.50
CA SER A 109 11.82 -13.28 15.43
C SER A 109 10.49 -13.06 14.73
N GLY A 110 9.38 -13.27 15.42
CA GLY A 110 8.04 -13.19 14.86
C GLY A 110 7.61 -14.47 14.15
N LYS A 111 6.52 -14.38 13.43
CA LYS A 111 5.91 -15.50 12.67
C LYS A 111 5.90 -15.15 11.20
N VAL A 112 6.24 -16.11 10.34
CA VAL A 112 6.15 -15.90 8.89
C VAL A 112 4.67 -15.85 8.51
N ASN A 113 4.27 -14.72 7.95
CA ASN A 113 2.95 -14.48 7.37
C ASN A 113 2.99 -14.63 5.85
N GLY A 114 4.12 -14.28 5.25
CA GLY A 114 4.23 -14.15 3.82
C GLY A 114 3.55 -12.88 3.29
N TYR A 115 3.71 -12.66 2.00
CA TYR A 115 3.03 -11.67 1.19
C TYR A 115 3.05 -12.13 -0.27
N PHE A 116 2.18 -11.59 -1.10
CA PHE A 116 2.19 -11.86 -2.53
C PHE A 116 2.78 -10.65 -3.29
N ASP A 117 3.72 -10.91 -4.18
CA ASP A 117 4.27 -9.90 -5.11
C ASP A 117 4.12 -10.45 -6.54
N SER A 118 3.31 -9.79 -7.36
CA SER A 118 3.01 -10.20 -8.73
C SER A 118 4.22 -10.20 -9.67
N LYS A 119 5.37 -9.65 -9.23
CA LYS A 119 6.63 -9.66 -9.99
C LYS A 119 7.45 -10.93 -9.80
N ILE A 120 7.22 -11.66 -8.72
CA ILE A 120 8.01 -12.85 -8.35
C ILE A 120 7.15 -14.09 -8.07
N HIS A 121 5.86 -13.94 -7.79
CA HIS A 121 4.93 -15.02 -7.52
C HIS A 121 3.90 -15.16 -8.65
N ASP A 122 3.49 -16.37 -8.92
CA ASP A 122 2.44 -16.67 -9.87
C ASP A 122 1.11 -17.04 -9.19
N ALA A 123 0.08 -17.32 -9.99
CA ALA A 123 -1.25 -17.67 -9.49
C ALA A 123 -1.28 -19.00 -8.71
N THR A 124 -0.31 -19.91 -8.93
CA THR A 124 -0.26 -21.18 -8.21
C THR A 124 0.24 -21.00 -6.78
N GLU A 125 1.15 -20.06 -6.55
CA GLU A 125 1.71 -19.71 -5.24
C GLU A 125 0.73 -18.89 -4.40
N TRP A 126 -0.24 -18.20 -5.03
CA TRP A 126 -1.23 -17.38 -4.33
C TRP A 126 -1.92 -18.11 -3.19
N LYS A 127 -2.47 -19.29 -3.49
CA LYS A 127 -3.21 -20.05 -2.51
C LYS A 127 -2.33 -20.55 -1.37
N GLU A 128 -1.13 -21.04 -1.67
CA GLU A 128 -0.18 -21.53 -0.67
C GLU A 128 0.25 -20.42 0.30
N LEU A 129 0.64 -19.27 -0.24
CA LEU A 129 1.03 -18.10 0.54
C LEU A 129 -0.11 -17.62 1.44
N LEU A 130 -1.31 -17.53 0.90
CA LEU A 130 -2.48 -17.09 1.65
C LEU A 130 -2.90 -18.09 2.72
N ASP A 131 -2.79 -19.41 2.47
CA ASP A 131 -3.10 -20.45 3.46
C ASP A 131 -2.07 -20.46 4.59
N GLY A 132 -0.82 -20.09 4.31
CA GLY A 132 0.25 -19.95 5.30
C GLY A 132 0.15 -18.69 6.17
N ALA A 133 -0.70 -17.72 5.81
CA ALA A 133 -0.82 -16.47 6.54
C ALA A 133 -1.32 -16.67 7.98
N VAL A 134 -0.65 -16.03 8.93
CA VAL A 134 -0.93 -16.11 10.38
C VAL A 134 -1.48 -14.81 10.96
N ALA A 135 -1.28 -13.69 10.24
CA ALA A 135 -1.85 -12.39 10.58
C ALA A 135 -3.29 -12.27 10.06
N PRO A 136 -4.10 -11.36 10.59
CA PRO A 136 -5.44 -11.08 10.05
C PRO A 136 -5.40 -10.40 8.67
N HIS A 137 -4.29 -9.76 8.32
CA HIS A 137 -4.10 -9.03 7.07
C HIS A 137 -2.97 -9.62 6.24
N PHE A 138 -3.04 -9.37 4.93
CA PHE A 138 -2.07 -9.86 3.97
C PHE A 138 -1.72 -8.78 2.96
N ASP A 139 -0.43 -8.64 2.67
CA ASP A 139 0.08 -7.70 1.68
C ASP A 139 0.06 -8.30 0.29
N VAL A 140 -0.44 -7.56 -0.68
CA VAL A 140 -0.41 -7.92 -2.11
C VAL A 140 0.20 -6.77 -2.90
N LEU A 141 1.33 -7.03 -3.53
CA LEU A 141 2.07 -6.04 -4.32
C LEU A 141 1.85 -6.26 -5.81
N GLY A 142 1.46 -5.20 -6.49
CA GLY A 142 1.41 -5.09 -7.93
C GLY A 142 2.61 -4.36 -8.52
N LYS A 143 2.41 -3.82 -9.69
CA LYS A 143 3.37 -2.93 -10.34
C LYS A 143 3.31 -1.51 -9.77
N TYR A 144 2.09 -1.03 -9.49
CA TYR A 144 1.79 0.32 -9.03
C TYR A 144 1.03 0.36 -7.71
N THR A 145 0.56 -0.79 -7.24
CA THR A 145 -0.39 -0.89 -6.13
C THR A 145 0.10 -1.78 -5.01
N HIS A 146 -0.34 -1.47 -3.79
CA HIS A 146 -0.12 -2.25 -2.59
C HIS A 146 -1.45 -2.39 -1.86
N LEU A 147 -1.98 -3.62 -1.78
CA LEU A 147 -3.20 -3.92 -1.03
C LEU A 147 -2.84 -4.48 0.34
N ILE A 148 -3.50 -3.99 1.40
CA ILE A 148 -3.42 -4.53 2.76
C ILE A 148 -4.85 -4.85 3.20
N PHE A 149 -5.32 -6.04 2.83
CA PHE A 149 -6.70 -6.47 3.06
C PHE A 149 -6.77 -7.72 3.95
N PRO A 150 -7.97 -8.05 4.49
CA PRO A 150 -8.12 -9.20 5.36
C PRO A 150 -7.85 -10.52 4.63
N VAL A 151 -7.08 -11.41 5.27
CA VAL A 151 -6.85 -12.79 4.80
C VAL A 151 -8.16 -13.52 4.52
N SER A 152 -9.15 -13.35 5.42
CA SER A 152 -10.47 -13.98 5.27
C SER A 152 -11.21 -13.52 4.01
N SER A 153 -11.09 -12.24 3.64
CA SER A 153 -11.72 -11.70 2.44
C SER A 153 -11.04 -12.19 1.17
N PHE A 154 -9.71 -12.21 1.13
CA PHE A 154 -8.98 -12.80 0.03
C PHE A 154 -9.32 -14.29 -0.17
N LYS A 155 -9.35 -15.08 0.92
CA LYS A 155 -9.72 -16.51 0.85
C LYS A 155 -11.12 -16.74 0.30
N LEU A 156 -12.04 -15.83 0.59
CA LEU A 156 -13.44 -15.99 0.20
C LEU A 156 -13.74 -15.49 -1.21
N TYR A 157 -13.09 -14.39 -1.64
CA TYR A 157 -13.49 -13.68 -2.84
C TYR A 157 -12.40 -13.61 -3.95
N THR A 158 -11.15 -13.99 -3.65
CA THR A 158 -10.02 -13.85 -4.58
C THR A 158 -9.42 -15.21 -4.94
N PRO A 159 -9.95 -15.90 -5.94
CA PRO A 159 -9.36 -17.17 -6.38
C PRO A 159 -7.99 -17.01 -7.04
N ASP A 160 -7.69 -15.84 -7.58
CA ASP A 160 -6.45 -15.49 -8.26
C ASP A 160 -6.00 -14.08 -7.83
N GLY A 161 -4.95 -14.02 -7.00
CA GLY A 161 -4.40 -12.75 -6.50
C GLY A 161 -3.70 -11.94 -7.57
N LYS A 162 -3.10 -12.61 -8.59
CA LYS A 162 -2.49 -11.93 -9.73
C LYS A 162 -3.54 -11.20 -10.55
N ALA A 163 -4.63 -11.87 -10.88
CA ALA A 163 -5.73 -11.26 -11.63
C ALA A 163 -6.36 -10.09 -10.86
N LEU A 164 -6.46 -10.17 -9.53
CA LEU A 164 -6.98 -9.07 -8.73
C LEU A 164 -6.05 -7.86 -8.75
N ILE A 165 -4.76 -8.05 -8.46
CA ILE A 165 -3.82 -6.92 -8.37
C ILE A 165 -3.63 -6.24 -9.72
N ASP A 166 -3.73 -6.96 -10.84
CA ASP A 166 -3.67 -6.39 -12.19
C ASP A 166 -4.82 -5.39 -12.42
N VAL A 167 -6.02 -5.63 -11.89
CA VAL A 167 -7.15 -4.66 -11.97
C VAL A 167 -6.84 -3.36 -11.23
N TYR A 168 -6.23 -3.47 -10.05
CA TYR A 168 -5.81 -2.29 -9.29
C TYR A 168 -4.66 -1.54 -9.97
N ASP A 169 -3.72 -2.26 -10.56
CA ASP A 169 -2.64 -1.67 -11.34
C ASP A 169 -3.17 -0.93 -12.58
N ASP A 170 -4.16 -1.49 -13.28
CA ASP A 170 -4.82 -0.84 -14.42
C ASP A 170 -5.54 0.45 -13.99
N LEU A 171 -6.22 0.45 -12.84
CA LEU A 171 -6.85 1.65 -12.27
C LEU A 171 -5.81 2.76 -12.02
N VAL A 172 -4.75 2.44 -11.28
CA VAL A 172 -3.70 3.41 -10.94
C VAL A 172 -2.96 3.89 -12.18
N LEU A 173 -2.74 2.99 -13.16
CA LEU A 173 -2.11 3.35 -14.42
C LEU A 173 -2.98 4.33 -15.21
N ALA A 174 -4.29 4.09 -15.31
CA ALA A 174 -5.21 4.98 -16.03
C ALA A 174 -5.15 6.41 -15.46
N GLU A 175 -5.20 6.57 -14.13
CA GLU A 175 -5.09 7.89 -13.50
C GLU A 175 -3.74 8.58 -13.75
N GLN A 176 -2.64 7.83 -13.70
CA GLN A 176 -1.31 8.38 -14.01
C GLN A 176 -1.19 8.77 -15.50
N GLU A 177 -1.83 8.04 -16.40
CA GLU A 177 -1.89 8.39 -17.83
C GLU A 177 -2.75 9.62 -18.07
N PHE A 178 -3.92 9.71 -17.44
CA PHE A 178 -4.80 10.89 -17.48
C PHE A 178 -4.07 12.15 -17.01
N MET A 179 -3.35 12.06 -15.89
CA MET A 179 -2.54 13.17 -15.36
C MET A 179 -1.30 13.48 -16.20
N GLY A 180 -1.05 12.73 -17.27
CA GLY A 180 0.12 12.89 -18.14
C GLY A 180 1.44 12.43 -17.51
N LEU A 181 1.42 11.82 -16.34
CA LEU A 181 2.63 11.42 -15.62
C LEU A 181 3.48 10.44 -16.41
N LYS A 182 2.85 9.47 -17.09
CA LYS A 182 3.53 8.54 -17.99
C LYS A 182 4.16 9.27 -19.19
N LYS A 183 3.40 10.17 -19.84
CA LYS A 183 3.85 10.93 -21.02
C LYS A 183 5.10 11.76 -20.71
N TYR A 184 5.19 12.32 -19.52
CA TYR A 184 6.29 13.17 -19.11
C TYR A 184 7.36 12.46 -18.27
N ASN A 185 7.32 11.12 -18.21
CA ASN A 185 8.23 10.28 -17.41
C ASN A 185 8.28 10.70 -15.93
N ARG A 186 7.11 10.94 -15.35
CA ARG A 186 6.92 11.38 -13.95
C ARG A 186 6.00 10.45 -13.18
N MET A 187 5.95 9.17 -13.57
CA MET A 187 5.16 8.16 -12.85
C MET A 187 5.58 8.09 -11.39
N ASN A 188 4.59 7.80 -10.53
CA ASN A 188 4.84 7.64 -9.11
C ASN A 188 5.82 6.48 -8.87
N PRO A 189 6.95 6.71 -8.20
CA PRO A 189 7.92 5.66 -7.90
C PRO A 189 7.53 4.79 -6.69
N ASN A 190 6.55 5.25 -5.88
CA ASN A 190 5.97 4.48 -4.77
C ASN A 190 4.65 3.85 -5.21
N TYR A 191 4.22 2.80 -4.51
CA TYR A 191 2.90 2.23 -4.71
C TYR A 191 1.79 3.21 -4.28
N VAL A 192 0.59 3.01 -4.81
CA VAL A 192 -0.64 3.52 -4.19
C VAL A 192 -1.13 2.43 -3.25
N CYS A 193 -1.27 2.75 -1.97
CA CYS A 193 -1.67 1.81 -0.93
C CYS A 193 -3.19 1.84 -0.73
N PHE A 194 -3.80 0.67 -0.75
CA PHE A 194 -5.20 0.43 -0.46
C PHE A 194 -5.27 -0.39 0.83
N SER A 195 -5.90 0.13 1.87
CA SER A 195 -5.99 -0.56 3.16
C SER A 195 -7.43 -0.75 3.63
N VAL A 196 -7.67 -1.84 4.36
CA VAL A 196 -8.94 -2.02 5.05
C VAL A 196 -9.01 -1.11 6.28
N MET A 197 -10.22 -0.66 6.61
CA MET A 197 -10.55 -0.01 7.87
C MET A 197 -11.77 -0.65 8.52
N TYR A 198 -11.84 -0.65 9.84
CA TYR A 198 -12.92 -1.28 10.59
C TYR A 198 -13.91 -0.30 11.22
N LYS A 199 -13.54 0.98 11.25
CA LYS A 199 -14.41 2.05 11.70
C LYS A 199 -14.13 3.33 10.91
N ALA A 200 -15.18 3.85 10.29
CA ALA A 200 -15.12 5.13 9.57
C ALA A 200 -16.50 5.80 9.58
N ALA A 201 -16.51 7.10 9.29
CA ALA A 201 -17.73 7.87 9.06
C ALA A 201 -18.35 7.61 7.66
N GLY A 202 -17.58 6.98 6.75
CA GLY A 202 -17.97 6.66 5.38
C GLY A 202 -17.51 5.29 4.94
N TYR A 203 -17.78 4.95 3.68
CA TYR A 203 -17.39 3.65 3.09
C TYR A 203 -15.93 3.62 2.66
N MET A 204 -15.42 4.76 2.18
CA MET A 204 -14.09 4.92 1.61
C MET A 204 -13.56 6.31 1.95
N TYR A 205 -12.25 6.49 1.92
CA TYR A 205 -11.60 7.79 2.07
C TYR A 205 -10.17 7.77 1.52
N ALA A 206 -9.63 8.95 1.18
CA ALA A 206 -8.23 9.15 0.86
C ALA A 206 -7.52 9.92 1.98
N ALA A 207 -6.40 9.38 2.44
CA ALA A 207 -5.54 9.99 3.46
C ALA A 207 -4.10 10.16 2.97
N GLU A 208 -3.23 10.68 3.84
CA GLU A 208 -1.80 10.63 3.56
C GLU A 208 -1.34 9.16 3.60
N TYR A 209 -0.60 8.77 2.59
CA TYR A 209 0.06 7.47 2.40
C TYR A 209 -0.86 6.29 2.05
N HIS A 210 -2.19 6.43 2.06
CA HIS A 210 -3.11 5.33 1.73
C HIS A 210 -4.50 5.82 1.35
N THR A 211 -5.27 4.93 0.75
CA THR A 211 -6.73 5.00 0.65
C THR A 211 -7.33 3.91 1.55
N GLY A 212 -8.40 4.24 2.27
CA GLY A 212 -9.03 3.35 3.25
C GLY A 212 -10.42 2.92 2.83
N TYR A 213 -10.77 1.65 3.08
CA TYR A 213 -12.01 1.02 2.65
C TYR A 213 -12.62 0.24 3.81
N ILE A 214 -13.90 0.46 4.11
CA ILE A 214 -14.57 -0.23 5.20
C ILE A 214 -14.64 -1.74 4.94
N ALA A 215 -14.50 -2.54 6.00
CA ALA A 215 -14.46 -4.00 5.90
C ALA A 215 -15.69 -4.63 5.24
N SER A 216 -16.86 -3.96 5.29
CA SER A 216 -18.09 -4.41 4.60
C SER A 216 -17.97 -4.40 3.07
N GLU A 217 -17.07 -3.60 2.49
CA GLU A 217 -16.86 -3.49 1.05
C GLU A 217 -15.86 -4.52 0.49
N MET A 218 -15.24 -5.32 1.35
CA MET A 218 -14.22 -6.28 0.93
C MET A 218 -14.76 -7.37 -0.01
N ASN A 219 -16.06 -7.69 0.03
CA ASN A 219 -16.69 -8.60 -0.95
C ASN A 219 -16.60 -8.08 -2.39
N ASP A 220 -16.62 -6.77 -2.59
CA ASP A 220 -16.49 -6.13 -3.90
C ASP A 220 -15.03 -5.87 -4.25
N LEU A 221 -14.26 -5.36 -3.30
CA LEU A 221 -12.86 -4.98 -3.48
C LEU A 221 -11.91 -6.16 -3.64
N CYS A 222 -12.26 -7.34 -3.10
CA CYS A 222 -11.48 -8.57 -3.27
C CYS A 222 -11.96 -9.43 -4.46
N SER A 223 -12.94 -8.99 -5.23
CA SER A 223 -13.47 -9.70 -6.40
C SER A 223 -13.04 -9.03 -7.70
N VAL A 224 -12.35 -9.76 -8.57
CA VAL A 224 -11.93 -9.29 -9.90
C VAL A 224 -13.13 -8.81 -10.73
N GLU A 225 -14.21 -9.59 -10.73
CA GLU A 225 -15.42 -9.30 -11.50
C GLU A 225 -16.10 -8.02 -11.01
N LYS A 226 -16.27 -7.90 -9.71
CA LYS A 226 -16.92 -6.74 -9.09
C LYS A 226 -16.08 -5.47 -9.24
N MET A 227 -14.78 -5.58 -9.02
CA MET A 227 -13.86 -4.45 -9.25
C MET A 227 -13.91 -3.95 -10.69
N LYS A 228 -13.95 -4.86 -11.68
CA LYS A 228 -14.09 -4.47 -13.10
C LYS A 228 -15.44 -3.84 -13.43
N SER A 229 -16.50 -4.21 -12.73
CA SER A 229 -17.85 -3.71 -12.99
C SER A 229 -18.23 -2.48 -12.15
N SER A 230 -17.52 -2.20 -11.06
CA SER A 230 -17.82 -1.12 -10.13
C SER A 230 -16.55 -0.44 -9.59
N VAL A 231 -15.73 0.08 -10.51
CA VAL A 231 -14.43 0.67 -10.21
C VAL A 231 -14.50 2.10 -9.66
N TRP A 232 -15.66 2.76 -9.75
CA TRP A 232 -15.82 4.19 -9.44
C TRP A 232 -15.34 4.57 -8.03
N GLY A 233 -15.77 3.86 -6.99
CA GLY A 233 -15.42 4.19 -5.61
C GLY A 233 -13.90 4.18 -5.38
N PRO A 234 -13.20 3.07 -5.65
CA PRO A 234 -11.73 3.04 -5.57
C PRO A 234 -11.04 4.09 -6.43
N ALA A 235 -11.51 4.33 -7.66
CA ALA A 235 -10.96 5.36 -8.54
C ALA A 235 -11.20 6.78 -8.00
N HIS A 236 -12.35 7.05 -7.38
CA HIS A 236 -12.62 8.31 -6.71
C HIS A 236 -11.61 8.60 -5.59
N GLU A 237 -11.31 7.61 -4.74
CA GLU A 237 -10.36 7.79 -3.63
C GLU A 237 -8.92 7.92 -4.14
N VAL A 238 -8.51 7.13 -5.12
CA VAL A 238 -7.20 7.28 -5.75
C VAL A 238 -7.10 8.64 -6.45
N GLY A 239 -8.17 9.09 -7.12
CA GLY A 239 -8.27 10.41 -7.72
C GLY A 239 -7.95 11.55 -6.75
N HIS A 240 -8.37 11.46 -5.49
CA HIS A 240 -7.98 12.41 -4.47
C HIS A 240 -6.47 12.48 -4.27
N THR A 241 -5.76 11.37 -4.41
CA THR A 241 -4.31 11.33 -4.23
C THR A 241 -3.56 12.02 -5.38
N PHE A 242 -4.13 11.96 -6.59
CA PHE A 242 -3.55 12.57 -7.79
C PHE A 242 -4.04 14.00 -8.08
N GLN A 243 -5.01 14.53 -7.34
CA GLN A 243 -5.38 15.94 -7.45
C GLN A 243 -4.19 16.86 -7.17
N THR A 244 -3.98 17.87 -8.01
CA THR A 244 -2.88 18.85 -7.89
C THR A 244 -3.35 20.16 -7.26
N LYS A 245 -2.49 20.76 -6.43
CA LYS A 245 -2.71 22.07 -5.78
C LYS A 245 -1.55 23.04 -6.11
N PRO A 246 -1.76 24.12 -6.88
CA PRO A 246 -2.96 24.45 -7.66
C PRO A 246 -3.09 23.56 -8.89
N GLY A 247 -4.26 23.54 -9.46
CA GLY A 247 -4.56 22.81 -10.69
C GLY A 247 -5.89 22.10 -10.63
N LEU A 248 -5.88 20.79 -10.40
CA LEU A 248 -7.09 19.98 -10.43
C LEU A 248 -7.91 20.06 -9.12
N CYS A 249 -7.30 20.32 -7.97
CA CYS A 249 -8.03 20.47 -6.70
C CYS A 249 -8.47 21.93 -6.50
N TRP A 250 -9.67 22.28 -6.95
CA TRP A 250 -10.24 23.62 -6.83
C TRP A 250 -10.86 23.84 -5.45
N LEU A 251 -10.85 25.09 -4.99
CA LEU A 251 -11.39 25.44 -3.69
C LEU A 251 -12.88 25.06 -3.58
N GLY A 252 -13.22 24.26 -2.55
CA GLY A 252 -14.57 23.78 -2.32
C GLY A 252 -15.04 22.68 -3.28
N MET A 253 -14.19 22.22 -4.20
CA MET A 253 -14.56 21.24 -5.24
C MET A 253 -13.67 19.98 -5.22
N ALA A 254 -13.05 19.66 -4.08
CA ALA A 254 -12.20 18.49 -3.98
C ALA A 254 -12.96 17.20 -4.33
N GLU A 255 -14.21 17.06 -3.88
CA GLU A 255 -15.09 15.93 -4.17
C GLU A 255 -15.72 15.96 -5.59
N VAL A 256 -15.43 16.98 -6.37
CA VAL A 256 -15.93 17.13 -7.74
C VAL A 256 -14.83 16.86 -8.74
N THR A 257 -13.67 17.46 -8.54
CA THR A 257 -12.58 17.40 -9.53
C THR A 257 -11.86 16.05 -9.54
N ASN A 258 -11.86 15.28 -8.44
CA ASN A 258 -11.37 13.90 -8.42
C ASN A 258 -12.28 12.96 -9.24
N ASN A 259 -13.57 13.26 -9.37
CA ASN A 259 -14.50 12.49 -10.19
C ASN A 259 -14.14 12.52 -11.69
N ILE A 260 -13.36 13.50 -12.13
CA ILE A 260 -12.86 13.55 -13.53
C ILE A 260 -11.90 12.38 -13.76
N LEU A 261 -11.03 12.05 -12.78
CA LEU A 261 -10.15 10.89 -12.86
C LEU A 261 -10.95 9.59 -12.78
N ALA A 262 -11.89 9.51 -11.82
CA ALA A 262 -12.76 8.34 -11.69
C ALA A 262 -13.56 8.04 -12.96
N LEU A 263 -14.04 9.06 -13.66
CA LEU A 263 -14.75 8.93 -14.93
C LEU A 263 -13.83 8.40 -16.05
N ASP A 264 -12.59 8.89 -16.10
CA ASP A 264 -11.60 8.38 -17.07
C ASP A 264 -11.30 6.89 -16.83
N VAL A 265 -11.06 6.51 -15.56
CA VAL A 265 -10.87 5.10 -15.17
C VAL A 265 -12.11 4.26 -15.58
N GLN A 266 -13.31 4.70 -15.22
CA GLN A 266 -14.55 3.99 -15.57
C GLN A 266 -14.65 3.79 -17.07
N THR A 267 -14.33 4.81 -17.86
CA THR A 267 -14.35 4.74 -19.33
C THR A 267 -13.28 3.77 -19.86
N SER A 268 -12.09 3.78 -19.29
CA SER A 268 -11.00 2.87 -19.67
C SER A 268 -11.32 1.40 -19.39
N PHE A 269 -12.18 1.14 -18.40
CA PHE A 269 -12.72 -0.18 -18.08
C PHE A 269 -13.91 -0.58 -18.97
N GLY A 270 -14.30 0.28 -19.92
CA GLY A 270 -15.43 0.03 -20.83
C GLY A 270 -16.80 0.19 -20.18
N LEU A 271 -16.87 0.82 -19.03
CA LEU A 271 -18.12 1.09 -18.32
C LEU A 271 -18.74 2.40 -18.87
N GLN A 272 -20.06 2.41 -19.04
CA GLN A 272 -20.78 3.62 -19.45
C GLN A 272 -20.99 4.54 -18.23
N SER A 273 -20.82 5.84 -18.43
CA SER A 273 -21.08 6.89 -17.44
C SER A 273 -22.58 7.12 -17.23
#